data_eafb34af133e7988c806ed188cf88066
#
_entry.id   eafb34af133e7988c806ed188cf88066
#
_cell.length_a   1.000
_cell.length_b   1.000
_cell.length_c   1.000
_cell.angle_alpha   90.00
_cell.angle_beta   90.00
_cell.angle_gamma   90.00
#
_symmetry.space_group_name_H-M   'P 1'
#
loop_
_entity.id
_entity.type
_entity.pdbx_description
1 polymer ?
#
loop_
_entity_poly.entity_id
_entity_poly.type
_entity_poly.pdbx_seq_one_letter_code
_entity_poly.pdbx_strand_id
1 'polypeptide(L)'
;MMYETILSPINYGGMQLKNRIIFAPTTFGLSDEEYLAKIRAIAQGGCAMIIVGDVPVGKSKFEKSLFDPKGFAFYQQVVKIAHDADCKVCAQLHQSDSNLLAMFKYIPGLLLKKITPDQLREKLNAEVAPYITKMSKRKIRTIISGFGKAAVLAKQAGFDMMQVHGDRMCGSFSSAIFNHRTDEYGGSAENRARFAAEAVSAVHAAVPGMPIDYKLAVRQENPHFGNAGVVEEELPVFVPLLEQAGVTSFHVTLANHSALENTIPPADHPYFSQPGCFLKFCDEVRQYTELPICGVGGLNDPDLVEQQLASGRIQCAAMSRQLLADPDWVNKLKNGQAEQIHRCLRCNKKCLGGLMAHQGTRCVYDALREKEAKNA
;
A
#
# COMPACT_ATOMS: atom_id res chain seq x y z
N MET A 1 15.69 26.11 -8.72
CA MET A 1 15.38 24.94 -9.60
C MET A 1 13.87 24.72 -9.55
N MET A 2 13.20 24.47 -10.66
CA MET A 2 11.78 24.04 -10.61
C MET A 2 11.74 22.69 -9.91
N TYR A 3 10.77 22.41 -9.01
CA TYR A 3 10.64 21.15 -8.27
C TYR A 3 11.75 20.84 -7.24
N GLU A 4 12.24 21.85 -6.55
CA GLU A 4 13.33 21.70 -5.56
C GLU A 4 12.92 20.82 -4.38
N THR A 5 11.67 20.92 -3.91
CA THR A 5 11.20 20.14 -2.78
C THR A 5 11.04 18.67 -3.15
N ILE A 6 10.46 18.36 -4.31
CA ILE A 6 10.35 16.98 -4.83
C ILE A 6 11.72 16.32 -4.85
N LEU A 7 12.73 17.02 -5.37
CA LEU A 7 14.07 16.49 -5.62
C LEU A 7 14.99 16.55 -4.40
N SER A 8 14.58 17.23 -3.30
CA SER A 8 15.38 17.33 -2.08
C SER A 8 15.40 15.99 -1.31
N PRO A 9 16.55 15.63 -0.71
CA PRO A 9 16.62 14.50 0.19
C PRO A 9 15.80 14.74 1.46
N ILE A 10 15.38 13.64 2.10
CA ILE A 10 14.60 13.70 3.35
C ILE A 10 14.94 12.52 4.25
N ASN A 11 14.90 12.75 5.58
CA ASN A 11 14.83 11.69 6.57
C ASN A 11 13.36 11.27 6.75
N TYR A 12 12.97 10.15 6.19
CA TYR A 12 11.63 9.60 6.27
C TYR A 12 11.58 8.48 7.31
N GLY A 13 11.11 8.81 8.52
CA GLY A 13 10.97 7.86 9.61
C GLY A 13 12.28 7.19 10.08
N GLY A 14 13.42 7.87 9.93
CA GLY A 14 14.75 7.33 10.25
C GLY A 14 15.54 6.81 9.04
N MET A 15 14.94 6.81 7.85
CA MET A 15 15.60 6.41 6.61
C MET A 15 15.88 7.60 5.70
N GLN A 16 17.11 7.73 5.21
CA GLN A 16 17.48 8.76 4.23
C GLN A 16 17.00 8.37 2.85
N LEU A 17 16.16 9.22 2.27
CA LEU A 17 15.69 9.14 0.89
C LEU A 17 16.34 10.23 0.03
N LYS A 18 16.75 9.89 -1.19
CA LYS A 18 17.40 10.82 -2.14
C LYS A 18 16.45 11.89 -2.71
N ASN A 19 15.15 11.67 -2.65
CA ASN A 19 14.07 12.59 -3.02
C ASN A 19 12.77 12.15 -2.32
N ARG A 20 11.66 12.84 -2.59
CA ARG A 20 10.40 12.64 -1.85
C ARG A 20 9.37 11.78 -2.59
N ILE A 21 9.78 11.03 -3.66
CA ILE A 21 8.88 10.22 -4.46
C ILE A 21 9.02 8.74 -4.12
N ILE A 22 7.90 8.12 -3.79
CA ILE A 22 7.78 6.73 -3.40
C ILE A 22 6.88 5.99 -4.40
N PHE A 23 7.31 4.81 -4.88
CA PHE A 23 6.40 3.92 -5.60
C PHE A 23 5.49 3.21 -4.60
N ALA A 24 4.19 3.50 -4.67
CA ALA A 24 3.18 2.93 -3.80
C ALA A 24 3.01 1.41 -4.01
N PRO A 25 2.66 0.64 -2.98
CA PRO A 25 2.47 -0.80 -3.11
C PRO A 25 1.42 -1.11 -4.18
N THR A 26 1.79 -1.99 -5.11
CA THR A 26 1.01 -2.29 -6.31
C THR A 26 1.06 -3.77 -6.62
N THR A 27 -0.09 -4.41 -6.75
CA THR A 27 -0.21 -5.79 -7.24
C THR A 27 -0.09 -5.79 -8.76
N PHE A 28 0.93 -6.46 -9.30
CA PHE A 28 1.15 -6.49 -10.75
C PHE A 28 0.41 -7.60 -11.47
N GLY A 29 0.25 -8.78 -10.88
CA GLY A 29 -0.34 -9.94 -11.56
C GLY A 29 0.42 -10.32 -12.84
N LEU A 30 1.74 -10.17 -12.83
CA LEU A 30 2.66 -10.42 -13.94
C LEU A 30 3.54 -11.64 -13.66
N SER A 31 4.22 -12.16 -14.70
CA SER A 31 5.31 -13.11 -14.52
C SER A 31 6.46 -12.52 -13.71
N ASP A 32 7.34 -13.36 -13.15
CA ASP A 32 8.48 -12.89 -12.35
C ASP A 32 9.41 -11.99 -13.16
N GLU A 33 9.68 -12.34 -14.40
CA GLU A 33 10.51 -11.57 -15.32
C GLU A 33 9.93 -10.18 -15.60
N GLU A 34 8.63 -10.10 -15.93
CA GLU A 34 7.95 -8.82 -16.18
C GLU A 34 7.84 -7.97 -14.91
N TYR A 35 7.63 -8.62 -13.75
CA TYR A 35 7.63 -7.94 -12.45
C TYR A 35 8.98 -7.27 -12.19
N LEU A 36 10.08 -8.02 -12.32
CA LEU A 36 11.44 -7.52 -12.10
C LEU A 36 11.81 -6.42 -13.12
N ALA A 37 11.36 -6.53 -14.37
CA ALA A 37 11.55 -5.49 -15.38
C ALA A 37 10.84 -4.19 -15.00
N LYS A 38 9.60 -4.25 -14.46
CA LYS A 38 8.89 -3.04 -13.98
C LYS A 38 9.58 -2.42 -12.76
N ILE A 39 10.03 -3.23 -11.80
CA ILE A 39 10.81 -2.72 -10.65
C ILE A 39 12.07 -2.01 -11.12
N ARG A 40 12.79 -2.59 -12.09
CA ARG A 40 13.99 -1.98 -12.68
C ARG A 40 13.68 -0.64 -13.31
N ALA A 41 12.67 -0.58 -14.16
CA ALA A 41 12.28 0.66 -14.84
C ALA A 41 11.93 1.78 -13.84
N ILE A 42 11.15 1.47 -12.80
CA ILE A 42 10.74 2.43 -11.76
C ILE A 42 11.95 2.89 -10.92
N ALA A 43 12.83 1.97 -10.51
CA ALA A 43 14.02 2.30 -9.73
C ALA A 43 14.99 3.17 -10.52
N GLN A 44 15.28 2.81 -11.78
CA GLN A 44 16.13 3.58 -12.70
C GLN A 44 15.53 4.92 -13.09
N GLY A 45 14.20 5.05 -13.06
CA GLY A 45 13.48 6.31 -13.28
C GLY A 45 13.62 7.34 -12.16
N GLY A 46 14.42 7.03 -11.13
CA GLY A 46 14.81 7.98 -10.08
C GLY A 46 13.97 7.95 -8.82
N CYS A 47 12.97 7.07 -8.71
CA CYS A 47 12.17 6.88 -7.50
C CYS A 47 13.08 6.66 -6.28
N ALA A 48 12.76 7.29 -5.13
CA ALA A 48 13.60 7.18 -3.93
C ALA A 48 13.36 5.86 -3.18
N MET A 49 12.14 5.35 -3.18
CA MET A 49 11.77 4.10 -2.52
C MET A 49 10.68 3.37 -3.28
N ILE A 50 10.76 2.05 -3.29
CA ILE A 50 9.70 1.16 -3.78
C ILE A 50 9.10 0.41 -2.59
N ILE A 51 7.78 0.49 -2.42
CA ILE A 51 7.06 -0.34 -1.46
C ILE A 51 6.57 -1.59 -2.20
N VAL A 52 7.13 -2.74 -1.85
CA VAL A 52 6.71 -4.05 -2.36
C VAL A 52 5.45 -4.48 -1.64
N GLY A 53 4.32 -4.53 -2.37
CA GLY A 53 3.00 -4.80 -1.80
C GLY A 53 2.77 -6.27 -1.45
N ASP A 54 1.88 -6.46 -0.49
CA ASP A 54 1.28 -7.74 -0.10
C ASP A 54 2.29 -8.86 0.21
N VAL A 55 3.35 -8.53 1.01
CA VAL A 55 4.33 -9.53 1.50
C VAL A 55 3.70 -10.31 2.66
N PRO A 56 3.38 -11.62 2.48
CA PRO A 56 2.65 -12.39 3.48
C PRO A 56 3.46 -12.59 4.76
N VAL A 57 2.80 -12.47 5.93
CA VAL A 57 3.41 -12.71 7.25
C VAL A 57 3.49 -14.19 7.65
N GLY A 58 3.28 -15.09 6.68
CA GLY A 58 3.38 -16.53 6.84
C GLY A 58 3.55 -17.22 5.49
N LYS A 59 3.55 -18.55 5.50
CA LYS A 59 3.53 -19.34 4.26
C LYS A 59 2.23 -19.07 3.50
N SER A 60 2.33 -18.84 2.20
CA SER A 60 1.20 -18.69 1.28
C SER A 60 1.32 -19.69 0.13
N LYS A 61 0.17 -20.19 -0.34
CA LYS A 61 0.08 -21.03 -1.57
C LYS A 61 -0.24 -20.20 -2.80
N PHE A 62 -0.70 -18.96 -2.61
CA PHE A 62 -1.22 -18.09 -3.67
C PHE A 62 -0.33 -16.88 -3.94
N GLU A 63 0.50 -16.52 -2.98
CA GLU A 63 1.37 -15.35 -3.02
C GLU A 63 2.81 -15.75 -2.78
N LYS A 64 3.78 -15.02 -3.36
CA LYS A 64 5.18 -15.19 -3.02
C LYS A 64 5.38 -14.88 -1.54
N SER A 65 6.09 -15.74 -0.84
CA SER A 65 6.29 -15.60 0.60
C SER A 65 7.77 -15.67 0.95
N LEU A 66 8.21 -14.83 1.86
CA LEU A 66 9.55 -14.88 2.45
C LEU A 66 9.84 -16.19 3.21
N PHE A 67 8.79 -16.93 3.59
CA PHE A 67 8.88 -18.24 4.24
C PHE A 67 9.09 -19.41 3.26
N ASP A 68 9.11 -19.14 1.97
CA ASP A 68 9.43 -20.09 0.90
C ASP A 68 10.78 -19.73 0.27
N PRO A 69 11.72 -20.69 0.07
CA PRO A 69 13.02 -20.38 -0.52
C PRO A 69 12.97 -19.70 -1.88
N LYS A 70 12.00 -20.05 -2.75
CA LYS A 70 11.84 -19.41 -4.06
C LYS A 70 11.32 -17.98 -3.92
N GLY A 71 10.34 -17.77 -3.02
CA GLY A 71 9.83 -16.45 -2.71
C GLY A 71 10.90 -15.56 -2.08
N PHE A 72 11.69 -16.09 -1.15
CA PHE A 72 12.81 -15.37 -0.55
C PHE A 72 13.85 -14.94 -1.60
N ALA A 73 14.28 -15.85 -2.47
CA ALA A 73 15.23 -15.54 -3.54
C ALA A 73 14.66 -14.50 -4.54
N PHE A 74 13.37 -14.54 -4.82
CA PHE A 74 12.71 -13.52 -5.65
C PHE A 74 12.76 -12.14 -5.00
N TYR A 75 12.45 -12.02 -3.71
CA TYR A 75 12.54 -10.74 -3.00
C TYR A 75 13.97 -10.21 -2.91
N GLN A 76 14.98 -11.08 -2.76
CA GLN A 76 16.39 -10.66 -2.86
C GLN A 76 16.72 -10.06 -4.23
N GLN A 77 16.16 -10.60 -5.33
CA GLN A 77 16.35 -10.02 -6.66
C GLN A 77 15.67 -8.65 -6.78
N VAL A 78 14.45 -8.48 -6.25
CA VAL A 78 13.75 -7.18 -6.20
C VAL A 78 14.60 -6.15 -5.48
N VAL A 79 15.10 -6.48 -4.28
CA VAL A 79 15.96 -5.61 -3.47
C VAL A 79 17.23 -5.24 -4.24
N LYS A 80 17.93 -6.24 -4.79
CA LYS A 80 19.16 -5.99 -5.55
C LYS A 80 18.92 -5.04 -6.73
N ILE A 81 17.88 -5.25 -7.52
CA ILE A 81 17.55 -4.40 -8.67
C ILE A 81 17.29 -2.95 -8.25
N ALA A 82 16.60 -2.74 -7.14
CA ALA A 82 16.33 -1.41 -6.64
C ALA A 82 17.61 -0.74 -6.09
N HIS A 83 18.40 -1.46 -5.29
CA HIS A 83 19.65 -0.96 -4.74
C HIS A 83 20.68 -0.64 -5.82
N ASP A 84 20.78 -1.42 -6.90
CA ASP A 84 21.65 -1.13 -8.06
C ASP A 84 21.31 0.23 -8.71
N ALA A 85 20.09 0.77 -8.49
CA ALA A 85 19.64 2.09 -8.95
C ALA A 85 19.54 3.15 -7.82
N ASP A 86 20.21 2.91 -6.69
CA ASP A 86 20.13 3.80 -5.49
C ASP A 86 18.67 4.07 -5.07
N CYS A 87 17.83 3.06 -5.11
CA CYS A 87 16.42 3.11 -4.70
C CYS A 87 16.22 2.22 -3.48
N LYS A 88 15.65 2.77 -2.40
CA LYS A 88 15.32 2.04 -1.18
C LYS A 88 14.14 1.09 -1.39
N VAL A 89 14.05 0.03 -0.57
CA VAL A 89 12.96 -0.95 -0.69
C VAL A 89 12.29 -1.17 0.66
N CYS A 90 10.96 -1.02 0.68
CA CYS A 90 10.12 -1.27 1.83
C CYS A 90 9.28 -2.54 1.61
N ALA A 91 9.23 -3.45 2.58
CA ALA A 91 8.35 -4.62 2.57
C ALA A 91 7.01 -4.27 3.22
N GLN A 92 5.91 -4.27 2.45
CA GLN A 92 4.57 -4.15 3.02
C GLN A 92 4.12 -5.50 3.56
N LEU A 93 4.24 -5.67 4.88
CA LEU A 93 3.84 -6.88 5.60
C LEU A 93 2.32 -6.97 5.67
N HIS A 94 1.78 -8.09 5.22
CA HIS A 94 0.37 -8.27 4.97
C HIS A 94 -0.15 -9.60 5.53
N GLN A 95 -1.35 -9.57 6.10
CA GLN A 95 -2.17 -10.73 6.38
C GLN A 95 -3.55 -10.54 5.75
N SER A 96 -3.94 -11.48 4.92
CA SER A 96 -5.29 -11.49 4.36
C SER A 96 -6.34 -11.68 5.45
N ASP A 97 -7.41 -10.94 5.38
CA ASP A 97 -8.61 -11.05 6.20
C ASP A 97 -9.70 -11.89 5.53
N SER A 98 -9.42 -12.40 4.34
CA SER A 98 -10.33 -13.28 3.63
C SER A 98 -10.41 -14.65 4.30
N ASN A 99 -11.63 -15.15 4.50
CA ASN A 99 -11.87 -16.49 4.96
C ASN A 99 -11.73 -17.47 3.79
N LEU A 100 -10.51 -18.03 3.58
CA LEU A 100 -10.25 -18.98 2.49
C LEU A 100 -11.15 -20.21 2.53
N LEU A 101 -11.59 -20.66 3.73
CA LEU A 101 -12.53 -21.78 3.85
C LEU A 101 -13.92 -21.39 3.32
N ALA A 102 -14.34 -20.14 3.50
CA ALA A 102 -15.59 -19.65 2.93
C ALA A 102 -15.53 -19.60 1.40
N MET A 103 -14.36 -19.34 0.81
CA MET A 103 -14.20 -19.32 -0.64
C MET A 103 -14.58 -20.65 -1.30
N PHE A 104 -14.29 -21.80 -0.66
CA PHE A 104 -14.67 -23.11 -1.17
C PHE A 104 -16.18 -23.28 -1.34
N LYS A 105 -17.01 -22.59 -0.56
CA LYS A 105 -18.48 -22.62 -0.69
C LYS A 105 -18.95 -22.07 -2.04
N TYR A 106 -18.20 -21.14 -2.63
CA TYR A 106 -18.58 -20.37 -3.82
C TYR A 106 -17.97 -20.93 -5.12
N ILE A 107 -16.96 -21.84 -5.04
CA ILE A 107 -16.32 -22.45 -6.21
C ILE A 107 -17.34 -23.10 -7.17
N PRO A 108 -18.32 -23.91 -6.70
CA PRO A 108 -19.30 -24.51 -7.63
C PRO A 108 -20.11 -23.45 -8.37
N GLY A 109 -20.48 -22.35 -7.70
CA GLY A 109 -21.21 -21.25 -8.32
C GLY A 109 -20.40 -20.52 -9.40
N LEU A 110 -19.10 -20.33 -9.19
CA LEU A 110 -18.18 -19.75 -10.17
C LEU A 110 -18.01 -20.67 -11.38
N LEU A 111 -17.74 -21.97 -11.16
CA LEU A 111 -17.56 -22.97 -12.23
C LEU A 111 -18.82 -23.10 -13.10
N LEU A 112 -19.99 -23.02 -12.49
CA LEU A 112 -21.28 -23.06 -13.17
C LEU A 112 -21.71 -21.69 -13.72
N LYS A 113 -20.86 -20.66 -13.64
CA LYS A 113 -21.16 -19.26 -14.04
C LYS A 113 -22.45 -18.70 -13.41
N LYS A 114 -22.85 -19.20 -12.24
CA LYS A 114 -24.02 -18.73 -11.48
C LYS A 114 -23.73 -17.50 -10.61
N ILE A 115 -22.46 -17.21 -10.34
CA ILE A 115 -21.99 -16.01 -9.65
C ILE A 115 -20.88 -15.36 -10.46
N THR A 116 -20.90 -14.04 -10.52
CA THR A 116 -19.87 -13.22 -11.16
C THR A 116 -18.68 -13.01 -10.20
N PRO A 117 -17.50 -12.59 -10.70
CA PRO A 117 -16.37 -12.19 -9.83
C PRO A 117 -16.74 -11.09 -8.82
N ASP A 118 -17.56 -10.11 -9.22
CA ASP A 118 -18.02 -9.02 -8.32
C ASP A 118 -18.94 -9.55 -7.23
N GLN A 119 -19.89 -10.41 -7.58
CA GLN A 119 -20.74 -11.09 -6.59
C GLN A 119 -19.94 -11.98 -5.65
N LEU A 120 -18.87 -12.63 -6.15
CA LEU A 120 -17.95 -13.38 -5.28
C LEU A 120 -17.26 -12.43 -4.30
N ARG A 121 -16.75 -11.31 -4.78
CA ARG A 121 -16.09 -10.30 -3.95
C ARG A 121 -17.02 -9.79 -2.84
N GLU A 122 -18.27 -9.46 -3.19
CA GLU A 122 -19.28 -9.05 -2.23
C GLU A 122 -19.54 -10.11 -1.15
N LYS A 123 -19.70 -11.36 -1.58
CA LYS A 123 -19.88 -12.50 -0.66
C LYS A 123 -18.67 -12.73 0.25
N LEU A 124 -17.44 -12.58 -0.26
CA LEU A 124 -16.23 -12.70 0.54
C LEU A 124 -16.08 -11.53 1.52
N ASN A 125 -16.46 -10.32 1.13
CA ASN A 125 -16.48 -9.16 2.03
C ASN A 125 -17.50 -9.38 3.17
N ALA A 126 -18.65 -9.97 2.90
CA ALA A 126 -19.64 -10.30 3.93
C ALA A 126 -19.13 -11.35 4.96
N GLU A 127 -18.18 -12.21 4.56
CA GLU A 127 -17.58 -13.21 5.47
C GLU A 127 -16.48 -12.62 6.38
N VAL A 128 -16.04 -11.36 6.16
CA VAL A 128 -14.96 -10.75 6.97
C VAL A 128 -15.39 -10.55 8.40
N ALA A 129 -16.56 -9.95 8.65
CA ALA A 129 -17.03 -9.68 10.01
C ALA A 129 -17.19 -10.95 10.86
N PRO A 130 -17.87 -12.04 10.40
CA PRO A 130 -17.91 -13.29 11.15
C PRO A 130 -16.53 -13.92 11.34
N TYR A 131 -15.61 -13.80 10.36
CA TYR A 131 -14.26 -14.34 10.48
C TYR A 131 -13.43 -13.63 11.54
N ILE A 132 -13.42 -12.29 11.57
CA ILE A 132 -12.72 -11.50 12.59
C ILE A 132 -13.34 -11.73 13.97
N THR A 133 -14.66 -11.67 14.07
CA THR A 133 -15.39 -11.81 15.35
C THR A 133 -15.16 -13.17 16.00
N LYS A 134 -15.12 -14.25 15.21
CA LYS A 134 -14.96 -15.63 15.71
C LYS A 134 -13.50 -16.07 15.82
N MET A 135 -12.53 -15.25 15.43
CA MET A 135 -11.12 -15.63 15.44
C MET A 135 -10.64 -15.92 16.86
N SER A 136 -10.03 -17.09 17.08
CA SER A 136 -9.48 -17.44 18.38
C SER A 136 -8.27 -16.57 18.76
N LYS A 137 -8.11 -16.25 20.03
CA LYS A 137 -6.94 -15.51 20.54
C LYS A 137 -5.61 -16.21 20.21
N ARG A 138 -5.60 -17.55 20.15
CA ARG A 138 -4.43 -18.32 19.72
C ARG A 138 -4.07 -17.97 18.26
N LYS A 139 -5.06 -17.89 17.36
CA LYS A 139 -4.84 -17.52 15.96
C LYS A 139 -4.37 -16.07 15.84
N ILE A 140 -4.97 -15.15 16.57
CA ILE A 140 -4.55 -13.74 16.63
C ILE A 140 -3.07 -13.66 17.00
N ARG A 141 -2.64 -14.26 18.10
CA ARG A 141 -1.23 -14.30 18.54
C ARG A 141 -0.30 -14.95 17.51
N THR A 142 -0.77 -16.00 16.82
CA THR A 142 0.02 -16.62 15.73
C THR A 142 0.26 -15.65 14.58
N ILE A 143 -0.76 -14.89 14.18
CA ILE A 143 -0.64 -13.90 13.11
C ILE A 143 0.29 -12.76 13.53
N ILE A 144 0.12 -12.21 14.74
CA ILE A 144 0.99 -11.17 15.29
C ILE A 144 2.46 -11.62 15.33
N SER A 145 2.72 -12.84 15.83
CA SER A 145 4.08 -13.43 15.77
C SER A 145 4.60 -13.58 14.33
N GLY A 146 3.69 -13.78 13.38
CA GLY A 146 4.01 -13.84 11.94
C GLY A 146 4.59 -12.53 11.41
N PHE A 147 4.07 -11.37 11.85
CA PHE A 147 4.61 -10.07 11.46
C PHE A 147 6.09 -9.91 11.87
N GLY A 148 6.42 -10.23 13.12
CA GLY A 148 7.82 -10.20 13.57
C GLY A 148 8.74 -11.15 12.80
N LYS A 149 8.28 -12.39 12.54
CA LYS A 149 9.06 -13.37 11.76
C LYS A 149 9.26 -12.93 10.31
N ALA A 150 8.22 -12.37 9.68
CA ALA A 150 8.30 -11.83 8.33
C ALA A 150 9.28 -10.66 8.26
N ALA A 151 9.29 -9.78 9.27
CA ALA A 151 10.21 -8.66 9.36
C ALA A 151 11.68 -9.12 9.43
N VAL A 152 11.98 -10.17 10.21
CA VAL A 152 13.34 -10.76 10.26
C VAL A 152 13.74 -11.26 8.87
N LEU A 153 12.88 -12.03 8.20
CA LEU A 153 13.17 -12.54 6.86
C LEU A 153 13.31 -11.42 5.82
N ALA A 154 12.46 -10.38 5.89
CA ALA A 154 12.56 -9.22 5.02
C ALA A 154 13.89 -8.47 5.22
N LYS A 155 14.32 -8.26 6.46
CA LYS A 155 15.66 -7.70 6.77
C LYS A 155 16.79 -8.56 6.19
N GLN A 156 16.69 -9.89 6.33
CA GLN A 156 17.67 -10.84 5.76
C GLN A 156 17.66 -10.82 4.21
N ALA A 157 16.51 -10.57 3.59
CA ALA A 157 16.41 -10.39 2.15
C ALA A 157 16.97 -9.03 1.66
N GLY A 158 17.27 -8.10 2.57
CA GLY A 158 17.89 -6.80 2.29
C GLY A 158 16.93 -5.61 2.23
N PHE A 159 15.66 -5.76 2.64
CA PHE A 159 14.74 -4.61 2.73
C PHE A 159 15.23 -3.56 3.72
N ASP A 160 15.05 -2.28 3.38
CA ASP A 160 15.50 -1.13 4.17
C ASP A 160 14.46 -0.68 5.21
N MET A 161 13.18 -0.99 5.01
CA MET A 161 12.05 -0.54 5.83
C MET A 161 10.94 -1.58 5.84
N MET A 162 10.16 -1.62 6.90
CA MET A 162 8.91 -2.39 6.97
C MET A 162 7.71 -1.46 6.91
N GLN A 163 6.67 -1.84 6.16
CA GLN A 163 5.36 -1.21 6.25
C GLN A 163 4.36 -2.23 6.78
N VAL A 164 3.63 -1.90 7.83
CA VAL A 164 2.49 -2.72 8.28
C VAL A 164 1.25 -2.28 7.51
N HIS A 165 0.59 -3.25 6.85
CA HIS A 165 -0.57 -2.98 6.01
C HIS A 165 -1.84 -2.80 6.87
N GLY A 166 -2.19 -1.56 7.16
CA GLY A 166 -3.32 -1.19 8.03
C GLY A 166 -4.72 -1.30 7.38
N ASP A 167 -4.83 -1.84 6.14
CA ASP A 167 -6.10 -1.90 5.41
C ASP A 167 -6.67 -3.34 5.28
N ARG A 168 -5.90 -4.37 5.54
CA ARG A 168 -6.37 -5.77 5.51
C ARG A 168 -6.70 -6.25 6.92
N MET A 169 -6.07 -7.30 7.40
CA MET A 169 -6.34 -7.84 8.74
C MET A 169 -6.29 -6.76 9.83
N CYS A 170 -5.28 -5.87 9.82
CA CYS A 170 -5.21 -4.76 10.77
C CYS A 170 -6.42 -3.82 10.63
N GLY A 171 -6.77 -3.43 9.40
CA GLY A 171 -7.91 -2.55 9.16
C GLY A 171 -9.25 -3.19 9.49
N SER A 172 -9.39 -4.51 9.29
CA SER A 172 -10.61 -5.25 9.66
C SER A 172 -10.76 -5.36 11.18
N PHE A 173 -9.66 -5.52 11.94
CA PHE A 173 -9.70 -5.43 13.40
C PHE A 173 -9.99 -4.03 13.90
N SER A 174 -9.50 -3.00 13.22
CA SER A 174 -9.73 -1.59 13.57
C SER A 174 -11.18 -1.15 13.34
N SER A 175 -11.85 -1.74 12.37
CA SER A 175 -13.19 -1.34 11.94
C SER A 175 -14.30 -1.80 12.88
N ALA A 176 -15.13 -0.88 13.35
CA ALA A 176 -16.36 -1.21 14.07
C ALA A 176 -17.41 -1.94 13.19
N ILE A 177 -17.30 -1.84 11.86
CA ILE A 177 -18.18 -2.55 10.91
C ILE A 177 -17.84 -4.04 10.85
N PHE A 178 -16.56 -4.41 10.96
CA PHE A 178 -16.13 -5.80 10.85
C PHE A 178 -15.84 -6.46 12.19
N ASN A 179 -15.44 -5.69 13.19
CA ASN A 179 -15.01 -6.20 14.48
C ASN A 179 -16.12 -6.11 15.53
N HIS A 180 -16.93 -7.16 15.64
CA HIS A 180 -17.98 -7.29 16.65
C HIS A 180 -17.52 -8.11 17.86
N ARG A 181 -16.22 -8.11 18.16
CA ARG A 181 -15.66 -8.81 19.31
C ARG A 181 -16.00 -8.09 20.61
N THR A 182 -16.13 -8.86 21.68
CA THR A 182 -16.41 -8.35 23.04
C THR A 182 -15.26 -8.59 24.02
N ASP A 183 -14.10 -9.05 23.50
CA ASP A 183 -12.87 -9.24 24.26
C ASP A 183 -11.90 -8.06 24.06
N GLU A 184 -10.65 -8.20 24.56
CA GLU A 184 -9.62 -7.16 24.50
C GLU A 184 -9.22 -6.71 23.08
N TYR A 185 -9.71 -7.37 22.04
CA TYR A 185 -9.47 -7.02 20.63
C TYR A 185 -10.68 -6.36 19.94
N GLY A 186 -11.74 -6.00 20.70
CA GLY A 186 -12.95 -5.39 20.13
C GLY A 186 -13.71 -4.53 21.12
N GLY A 187 -14.84 -3.96 20.66
CA GLY A 187 -15.62 -2.99 21.44
C GLY A 187 -15.05 -1.56 21.29
N SER A 188 -14.30 -1.05 22.26
CA SER A 188 -13.76 0.31 22.20
C SER A 188 -12.69 0.51 21.09
N ALA A 189 -12.40 1.77 20.74
CA ALA A 189 -11.37 2.12 19.78
C ALA A 189 -9.99 1.60 20.21
N GLU A 190 -9.64 1.70 21.50
CA GLU A 190 -8.39 1.20 22.08
C GLU A 190 -8.25 -0.32 21.90
N ASN A 191 -9.32 -1.06 22.14
CA ASN A 191 -9.33 -2.51 21.96
C ASN A 191 -9.23 -2.90 20.46
N ARG A 192 -9.89 -2.15 19.56
CA ARG A 192 -9.78 -2.39 18.13
C ARG A 192 -8.41 -2.01 17.56
N ALA A 193 -7.72 -1.04 18.15
CA ALA A 193 -6.35 -0.67 17.81
C ALA A 193 -5.33 -1.73 18.21
N ARG A 194 -5.62 -2.53 19.24
CA ARG A 194 -4.69 -3.49 19.87
C ARG A 194 -4.03 -4.45 18.88
N PHE A 195 -4.80 -5.03 17.96
CA PHE A 195 -4.23 -5.97 16.98
C PHE A 195 -3.14 -5.30 16.12
N ALA A 196 -3.41 -4.10 15.62
CA ALA A 196 -2.46 -3.34 14.80
C ALA A 196 -1.23 -2.91 15.62
N ALA A 197 -1.44 -2.39 16.83
CA ALA A 197 -0.36 -2.00 17.73
C ALA A 197 0.54 -3.20 18.11
N GLU A 198 -0.04 -4.35 18.44
CA GLU A 198 0.72 -5.58 18.74
C GLU A 198 1.47 -6.11 17.51
N ALA A 199 0.91 -6.00 16.28
CA ALA A 199 1.60 -6.35 15.06
C ALA A 199 2.82 -5.44 14.81
N VAL A 200 2.67 -4.13 14.99
CA VAL A 200 3.76 -3.15 14.91
C VAL A 200 4.83 -3.45 15.98
N SER A 201 4.42 -3.66 17.24
CA SER A 201 5.33 -3.99 18.34
C SER A 201 6.11 -5.28 18.07
N ALA A 202 5.48 -6.29 17.46
CA ALA A 202 6.15 -7.54 17.07
C ALA A 202 7.21 -7.30 15.98
N VAL A 203 6.96 -6.41 15.02
CA VAL A 203 7.95 -5.99 14.02
C VAL A 203 9.09 -5.21 14.69
N HIS A 204 8.76 -4.21 15.52
CA HIS A 204 9.73 -3.37 16.22
C HIS A 204 10.69 -4.20 17.09
N ALA A 205 10.14 -5.13 17.88
CA ALA A 205 10.95 -6.01 18.72
C ALA A 205 11.82 -6.99 17.90
N ALA A 206 11.34 -7.45 16.74
CA ALA A 206 12.05 -8.43 15.91
C ALA A 206 13.23 -7.82 15.12
N VAL A 207 13.12 -6.54 14.73
CA VAL A 207 14.12 -5.82 13.92
C VAL A 207 14.44 -4.44 14.51
N PRO A 208 15.05 -4.36 15.70
CA PRO A 208 15.33 -3.10 16.36
C PRO A 208 16.10 -2.14 15.46
N GLY A 209 15.72 -0.85 15.49
CA GLY A 209 16.34 0.21 14.70
C GLY A 209 15.95 0.24 13.22
N MET A 210 15.14 -0.71 12.74
CA MET A 210 14.59 -0.64 11.40
C MET A 210 13.37 0.29 11.36
N PRO A 211 13.26 1.24 10.42
CA PRO A 211 12.10 2.09 10.28
C PRO A 211 10.82 1.30 10.00
N ILE A 212 9.72 1.73 10.60
CA ILE A 212 8.40 1.10 10.44
C ILE A 212 7.40 2.14 9.98
N ASP A 213 6.95 2.00 8.76
CA ASP A 213 5.84 2.76 8.20
C ASP A 213 4.51 2.03 8.49
N TYR A 214 3.47 2.77 8.77
CA TYR A 214 2.13 2.20 8.90
C TYR A 214 1.23 2.75 7.81
N LYS A 215 0.70 1.85 6.94
CA LYS A 215 -0.29 2.27 5.95
C LYS A 215 -1.64 2.46 6.63
N LEU A 216 -1.90 3.69 7.06
CA LEU A 216 -3.12 4.08 7.76
C LEU A 216 -4.26 4.27 6.77
N ALA A 217 -5.25 3.38 6.86
CA ALA A 217 -6.46 3.42 6.05
C ALA A 217 -7.56 4.16 6.81
N VAL A 218 -7.94 5.35 6.33
CA VAL A 218 -9.00 6.17 6.91
C VAL A 218 -10.31 5.88 6.20
N ARG A 219 -11.35 5.54 6.96
CA ARG A 219 -12.69 5.31 6.45
C ARG A 219 -13.48 6.62 6.39
N GLN A 220 -14.14 6.87 5.29
CA GLN A 220 -15.03 8.02 5.12
C GLN A 220 -16.49 7.61 5.33
N GLU A 221 -17.17 8.26 6.26
CA GLU A 221 -18.55 7.92 6.62
C GLU A 221 -19.60 8.70 5.82
N ASN A 222 -19.27 9.90 5.32
CA ASN A 222 -20.22 10.71 4.55
C ASN A 222 -19.57 11.36 3.32
N PRO A 223 -19.82 10.87 2.09
CA PRO A 223 -20.52 9.60 1.80
C PRO A 223 -19.69 8.39 2.24
N HIS A 224 -20.34 7.28 2.49
CA HIS A 224 -19.69 6.08 3.05
C HIS A 224 -18.76 5.41 2.02
N PHE A 225 -17.47 5.33 2.35
CA PHE A 225 -16.46 4.60 1.58
C PHE A 225 -15.52 3.80 2.50
N GLY A 226 -15.35 2.53 2.15
CA GLY A 226 -14.53 1.59 2.90
C GLY A 226 -15.24 1.02 4.12
N ASN A 227 -15.06 -0.27 4.37
CA ASN A 227 -15.60 -0.96 5.55
C ASN A 227 -14.49 -1.36 6.54
N ALA A 228 -13.23 -1.43 6.08
CA ALA A 228 -12.04 -1.61 6.92
C ALA A 228 -11.52 -0.25 7.40
N GLY A 229 -10.48 -0.25 8.25
CA GLY A 229 -9.79 0.97 8.67
C GLY A 229 -10.47 1.74 9.79
N VAL A 230 -10.02 2.97 10.00
CA VAL A 230 -10.32 3.83 11.13
C VAL A 230 -11.16 5.02 10.67
N VAL A 231 -12.16 5.42 11.44
CA VAL A 231 -12.90 6.68 11.20
C VAL A 231 -12.13 7.88 11.74
N GLU A 232 -12.40 9.07 11.19
CA GLU A 232 -11.69 10.31 11.57
C GLU A 232 -11.78 10.57 13.09
N GLU A 233 -12.92 10.31 13.71
CA GLU A 233 -13.18 10.52 15.16
C GLU A 233 -12.35 9.59 16.07
N GLU A 234 -11.81 8.49 15.54
CA GLU A 234 -10.99 7.53 16.28
C GLU A 234 -9.48 7.72 16.08
N LEU A 235 -9.06 8.61 15.16
CA LEU A 235 -7.65 8.92 14.93
C LEU A 235 -6.90 9.36 16.19
N PRO A 236 -7.49 10.16 17.13
CA PRO A 236 -6.81 10.54 18.37
C PRO A 236 -6.47 9.35 19.29
N VAL A 237 -7.12 8.20 19.09
CA VAL A 237 -6.80 6.95 19.81
C VAL A 237 -5.79 6.10 19.03
N PHE A 238 -6.04 5.88 17.75
CA PHE A 238 -5.24 4.97 16.93
C PHE A 238 -3.83 5.48 16.67
N VAL A 239 -3.68 6.76 16.32
CA VAL A 239 -2.38 7.32 15.91
C VAL A 239 -1.37 7.25 17.06
N PRO A 240 -1.65 7.75 18.28
CA PRO A 240 -0.71 7.64 19.39
C PRO A 240 -0.39 6.20 19.82
N LEU A 241 -1.35 5.28 19.77
CA LEU A 241 -1.11 3.87 20.09
C LEU A 241 -0.18 3.19 19.09
N LEU A 242 -0.28 3.53 17.79
CA LEU A 242 0.61 3.04 16.76
C LEU A 242 2.03 3.62 16.90
N GLU A 243 2.16 4.90 17.25
CA GLU A 243 3.47 5.51 17.56
C GLU A 243 4.13 4.85 18.76
N GLN A 244 3.39 4.67 19.86
CA GLN A 244 3.89 3.97 21.05
C GLN A 244 4.32 2.52 20.73
N ALA A 245 3.68 1.87 19.76
CA ALA A 245 4.05 0.54 19.29
C ALA A 245 5.34 0.51 18.46
N GLY A 246 5.81 1.66 17.94
CA GLY A 246 7.06 1.79 17.20
C GLY A 246 6.94 2.22 15.74
N VAL A 247 5.78 2.78 15.32
CA VAL A 247 5.63 3.41 14.00
C VAL A 247 6.54 4.65 13.94
N THR A 248 7.22 4.82 12.80
CA THR A 248 8.13 5.96 12.55
C THR A 248 7.67 6.86 11.40
N SER A 249 6.65 6.45 10.65
CA SER A 249 6.00 7.23 9.58
C SER A 249 4.63 6.66 9.25
N PHE A 250 3.77 7.48 8.63
CA PHE A 250 2.44 7.07 8.18
C PHE A 250 2.29 7.23 6.67
N HIS A 251 1.78 6.20 5.99
CA HIS A 251 1.31 6.26 4.60
C HIS A 251 -0.22 6.30 4.62
N VAL A 252 -0.80 7.50 4.43
CA VAL A 252 -2.24 7.72 4.62
C VAL A 252 -3.02 7.49 3.33
N THR A 253 -4.10 6.73 3.41
CA THR A 253 -4.95 6.40 2.25
C THR A 253 -6.41 6.23 2.66
N LEU A 254 -7.32 6.19 1.66
CA LEU A 254 -8.70 5.76 1.90
C LEU A 254 -8.74 4.26 2.20
N ALA A 255 -9.59 3.87 3.15
CA ALA A 255 -9.85 2.47 3.49
C ALA A 255 -10.51 1.69 2.35
N ASN A 256 -10.24 0.39 2.30
CA ASN A 256 -10.76 -0.53 1.29
C ASN A 256 -11.99 -1.33 1.81
N HIS A 257 -12.23 -2.51 1.25
CA HIS A 257 -13.45 -3.34 1.40
C HIS A 257 -14.72 -2.67 0.89
N SER A 258 -14.55 -1.87 -0.17
CA SER A 258 -15.62 -1.34 -1.02
C SER A 258 -15.31 -1.66 -2.48
N ALA A 259 -15.91 -0.97 -3.43
CA ALA A 259 -15.51 -1.05 -4.84
C ALA A 259 -14.06 -0.59 -5.02
N LEU A 260 -13.29 -1.27 -5.90
CA LEU A 260 -11.88 -0.93 -6.11
C LEU A 260 -11.68 0.48 -6.65
N GLU A 261 -12.65 0.97 -7.42
CA GLU A 261 -12.66 2.32 -7.96
C GLU A 261 -12.65 3.40 -6.88
N ASN A 262 -13.12 3.11 -5.66
CA ASN A 262 -13.06 4.07 -4.55
C ASN A 262 -11.61 4.30 -4.09
N THR A 263 -10.81 3.25 -3.98
CA THR A 263 -9.39 3.33 -3.58
C THR A 263 -8.43 3.54 -4.75
N ILE A 264 -8.88 3.26 -5.99
CA ILE A 264 -8.15 3.51 -7.24
C ILE A 264 -9.04 4.38 -8.15
N PRO A 265 -9.38 5.61 -7.74
CA PRO A 265 -10.44 6.36 -8.40
C PRO A 265 -10.05 6.74 -9.83
N PRO A 266 -10.97 6.52 -10.81
CA PRO A 266 -10.83 7.05 -12.16
C PRO A 266 -10.94 8.59 -12.17
N ALA A 267 -10.65 9.21 -13.31
CA ALA A 267 -10.69 10.66 -13.43
C ALA A 267 -12.09 11.25 -13.27
N ASP A 268 -13.11 10.48 -13.58
CA ASP A 268 -14.54 10.83 -13.52
C ASP A 268 -15.24 10.29 -12.26
N HIS A 269 -14.48 9.85 -11.25
CA HIS A 269 -15.08 9.36 -10.00
C HIS A 269 -15.90 10.48 -9.32
N PRO A 270 -17.15 10.22 -8.89
CA PRO A 270 -18.07 11.28 -8.41
C PRO A 270 -17.54 12.04 -7.18
N TYR A 271 -16.69 11.44 -6.36
CA TYR A 271 -16.19 12.05 -5.12
C TYR A 271 -14.66 12.21 -5.09
N PHE A 272 -13.92 11.48 -5.90
CA PHE A 272 -12.46 11.44 -5.89
C PHE A 272 -11.84 11.76 -7.25
N SER A 273 -12.54 12.58 -8.07
CA SER A 273 -12.06 13.00 -9.40
C SER A 273 -10.84 13.92 -9.35
N GLN A 274 -10.70 14.73 -8.27
CA GLN A 274 -9.59 15.69 -8.18
C GLN A 274 -8.25 15.02 -7.92
N PRO A 275 -7.14 15.59 -8.46
CA PRO A 275 -5.79 15.22 -8.03
C PRO A 275 -5.60 15.46 -6.53
N GLY A 276 -4.82 14.58 -5.87
CA GLY A 276 -4.61 14.66 -4.42
C GLY A 276 -5.86 14.33 -3.58
N CYS A 277 -6.80 13.57 -4.13
CA CYS A 277 -8.14 13.33 -3.56
C CYS A 277 -8.13 12.72 -2.14
N PHE A 278 -7.04 12.09 -1.70
CA PHE A 278 -6.92 11.51 -0.36
C PHE A 278 -6.07 12.37 0.60
N LEU A 279 -5.55 13.50 0.16
CA LEU A 279 -4.71 14.35 1.02
C LEU A 279 -5.48 14.96 2.20
N LYS A 280 -6.80 15.10 2.10
CA LYS A 280 -7.64 15.51 3.24
C LYS A 280 -7.47 14.57 4.45
N PHE A 281 -7.27 13.27 4.23
CA PHE A 281 -7.01 12.34 5.33
C PHE A 281 -5.62 12.53 5.94
N CYS A 282 -4.65 13.06 5.17
CA CYS A 282 -3.36 13.45 5.73
C CYS A 282 -3.50 14.64 6.69
N ASP A 283 -4.40 15.59 6.37
CA ASP A 283 -4.69 16.74 7.25
C ASP A 283 -5.29 16.30 8.57
N GLU A 284 -6.21 15.32 8.55
CA GLU A 284 -6.82 14.75 9.76
C GLU A 284 -5.79 14.01 10.61
N VAL A 285 -4.96 13.16 9.99
CA VAL A 285 -3.90 12.41 10.70
C VAL A 285 -2.86 13.36 11.29
N ARG A 286 -2.51 14.45 10.60
CA ARG A 286 -1.51 15.44 11.05
C ARG A 286 -1.87 16.07 12.39
N GLN A 287 -3.13 16.14 12.75
CA GLN A 287 -3.57 16.71 14.04
C GLN A 287 -3.07 15.88 15.25
N TYR A 288 -2.65 14.64 15.04
CA TYR A 288 -2.33 13.69 16.10
C TYR A 288 -0.91 13.12 16.03
N THR A 289 -0.07 13.60 15.07
CA THR A 289 1.29 13.12 14.90
C THR A 289 2.23 14.21 14.36
N GLU A 290 3.48 14.18 14.81
CA GLU A 290 4.58 14.91 14.20
C GLU A 290 5.44 14.04 13.28
N LEU A 291 5.17 12.74 13.20
CA LEU A 291 5.89 11.82 12.32
C LEU A 291 5.68 12.17 10.84
N PRO A 292 6.62 11.82 9.97
CA PRO A 292 6.46 12.03 8.53
C PRO A 292 5.23 11.34 7.97
N ILE A 293 4.46 12.07 7.15
CA ILE A 293 3.29 11.55 6.42
C ILE A 293 3.62 11.43 4.94
N CYS A 294 3.36 10.28 4.37
CA CYS A 294 3.34 10.04 2.93
C CYS A 294 1.89 10.08 2.43
N GLY A 295 1.59 11.01 1.52
CA GLY A 295 0.29 11.11 0.88
C GLY A 295 0.20 10.29 -0.41
N VAL A 296 -1.01 9.85 -0.75
CA VAL A 296 -1.34 9.12 -1.99
C VAL A 296 -2.70 9.58 -2.54
N GLY A 297 -2.99 9.24 -3.79
CA GLY A 297 -4.30 9.47 -4.40
C GLY A 297 -4.29 10.55 -5.49
N GLY A 298 -4.13 10.15 -6.76
CA GLY A 298 -4.19 11.04 -7.91
C GLY A 298 -3.04 12.06 -8.00
N LEU A 299 -1.91 11.79 -7.38
CA LEU A 299 -0.69 12.62 -7.43
C LEU A 299 0.04 12.36 -8.75
N ASN A 300 -0.41 13.00 -9.84
CA ASN A 300 0.12 12.82 -11.20
C ASN A 300 0.61 14.13 -11.83
N ASP A 301 0.36 15.27 -11.20
CA ASP A 301 0.79 16.58 -11.62
C ASP A 301 2.01 17.04 -10.80
N PRO A 302 3.18 17.30 -11.44
CA PRO A 302 4.37 17.75 -10.72
C PRO A 302 4.18 19.04 -9.92
N ASP A 303 3.44 20.01 -10.47
CA ASP A 303 3.21 21.30 -9.82
C ASP A 303 2.39 21.13 -8.53
N LEU A 304 1.34 20.29 -8.60
CA LEU A 304 0.56 19.95 -7.41
C LEU A 304 1.43 19.25 -6.36
N VAL A 305 2.24 18.26 -6.78
CA VAL A 305 3.09 17.50 -5.85
C VAL A 305 4.11 18.42 -5.18
N GLU A 306 4.78 19.30 -5.96
CA GLU A 306 5.71 20.30 -5.40
C GLU A 306 5.01 21.19 -4.36
N GLN A 307 3.83 21.72 -4.70
CA GLN A 307 3.04 22.56 -3.79
C GLN A 307 2.72 21.85 -2.46
N GLN A 308 2.25 20.59 -2.54
CA GLN A 308 1.87 19.84 -1.33
C GLN A 308 3.08 19.50 -0.45
N LEU A 309 4.22 19.21 -1.06
CA LEU A 309 5.48 18.95 -0.35
C LEU A 309 6.09 20.24 0.22
N ALA A 310 6.12 21.31 -0.55
CA ALA A 310 6.68 22.60 -0.14
C ALA A 310 5.86 23.26 0.99
N SER A 311 4.55 23.08 1.01
CA SER A 311 3.69 23.51 2.11
C SER A 311 3.85 22.70 3.39
N GLY A 312 4.57 21.57 3.35
CA GLY A 312 4.71 20.66 4.49
C GLY A 312 3.47 19.81 4.80
N ARG A 313 2.42 19.89 3.96
CA ARG A 313 1.20 19.09 4.13
C ARG A 313 1.49 17.60 4.16
N ILE A 314 2.40 17.16 3.28
CA ILE A 314 2.98 15.81 3.27
C ILE A 314 4.50 15.89 3.16
N GLN A 315 5.20 14.88 3.65
CA GLN A 315 6.66 14.80 3.57
C GLN A 315 7.15 13.98 2.39
N CYS A 316 6.35 13.00 1.94
CA CYS A 316 6.59 12.22 0.73
C CYS A 316 5.29 12.06 -0.07
N ALA A 317 5.41 11.87 -1.37
CA ALA A 317 4.31 11.57 -2.28
C ALA A 317 4.45 10.15 -2.84
N ALA A 318 3.44 9.30 -2.57
CA ALA A 318 3.40 7.95 -3.10
C ALA A 318 2.57 7.88 -4.38
N MET A 319 3.14 7.25 -5.40
CA MET A 319 2.53 7.11 -6.72
C MET A 319 2.59 5.65 -7.18
N SER A 320 1.46 5.09 -7.61
CA SER A 320 1.41 3.81 -8.33
C SER A 320 1.21 4.08 -9.81
N ARG A 321 -0.01 4.43 -10.22
CA ARG A 321 -0.40 4.58 -11.62
C ARG A 321 0.42 5.62 -12.39
N GLN A 322 0.89 6.69 -11.73
CA GLN A 322 1.75 7.69 -12.37
C GLN A 322 3.10 7.10 -12.77
N LEU A 323 3.76 6.36 -11.87
CA LEU A 323 5.05 5.72 -12.18
C LEU A 323 4.89 4.49 -13.09
N LEU A 324 3.68 3.94 -13.22
CA LEU A 324 3.35 2.99 -14.30
C LEU A 324 3.16 3.70 -15.64
N ALA A 325 2.59 4.90 -15.66
CA ALA A 325 2.43 5.70 -16.87
C ALA A 325 3.76 6.23 -17.37
N ASP A 326 4.59 6.71 -16.46
CA ASP A 326 5.93 7.22 -16.75
C ASP A 326 6.92 6.82 -15.64
N PRO A 327 7.63 5.71 -15.80
CA PRO A 327 8.65 5.31 -14.81
C PRO A 327 9.76 6.35 -14.64
N ASP A 328 10.09 7.11 -15.69
CA ASP A 328 11.17 8.09 -15.72
C ASP A 328 10.76 9.49 -15.19
N TRP A 329 9.62 9.57 -14.51
CA TRP A 329 9.01 10.79 -14.01
C TRP A 329 9.97 11.68 -13.22
N VAL A 330 10.73 11.10 -12.28
CA VAL A 330 11.65 11.84 -11.41
C VAL A 330 12.87 12.35 -12.20
N ASN A 331 13.44 11.52 -13.06
CA ASN A 331 14.58 11.93 -13.90
C ASN A 331 14.18 13.04 -14.88
N LYS A 332 12.99 12.98 -15.47
CA LYS A 332 12.46 14.06 -16.33
C LYS A 332 12.37 15.38 -15.57
N LEU A 333 11.91 15.38 -14.32
CA LEU A 333 11.90 16.60 -13.49
C LEU A 333 13.32 17.10 -13.22
N LYS A 334 14.23 16.21 -12.86
CA LYS A 334 15.63 16.52 -12.60
C LYS A 334 16.33 17.15 -13.81
N ASN A 335 15.95 16.72 -15.02
CA ASN A 335 16.51 17.19 -16.29
C ASN A 335 15.77 18.40 -16.88
N GLY A 336 14.76 18.95 -16.19
CA GLY A 336 13.96 20.07 -16.69
C GLY A 336 13.03 19.72 -17.84
N GLN A 337 12.59 18.47 -17.92
CA GLN A 337 11.76 17.90 -18.99
C GLN A 337 10.35 17.56 -18.52
N ALA A 338 9.78 18.37 -17.62
CA ALA A 338 8.48 18.13 -17.02
C ALA A 338 7.33 18.01 -18.05
N GLU A 339 7.45 18.73 -19.16
CA GLU A 339 6.49 18.70 -20.30
C GLU A 339 6.49 17.36 -21.05
N GLN A 340 7.56 16.57 -20.95
CA GLN A 340 7.68 15.25 -21.58
C GLN A 340 7.09 14.13 -20.72
N ILE A 341 6.57 14.45 -19.53
CA ILE A 341 5.98 13.46 -18.63
C ILE A 341 4.65 12.95 -19.19
N HIS A 342 4.56 11.64 -19.37
CA HIS A 342 3.27 10.98 -19.62
C HIS A 342 2.43 10.96 -18.33
N ARG A 343 1.56 11.97 -18.16
CA ARG A 343 0.67 12.06 -17.00
C ARG A 343 -0.37 10.94 -17.02
N CYS A 344 -0.51 10.24 -15.90
CA CYS A 344 -1.52 9.20 -15.76
C CYS A 344 -2.92 9.76 -16.00
N LEU A 345 -3.64 9.20 -16.98
CA LEU A 345 -5.00 9.59 -17.33
C LEU A 345 -6.05 9.16 -16.30
N ARG A 346 -5.66 8.41 -15.27
CA ARG A 346 -6.57 7.81 -14.28
C ARG A 346 -7.72 7.01 -14.92
N CYS A 347 -7.47 6.44 -16.10
CA CYS A 347 -8.50 5.75 -16.91
C CYS A 347 -8.82 4.33 -16.44
N ASN A 348 -8.02 3.75 -15.56
CA ASN A 348 -8.12 2.36 -15.04
C ASN A 348 -8.14 1.24 -16.12
N LYS A 349 -8.01 1.55 -17.41
CA LYS A 349 -8.25 0.61 -18.51
C LYS A 349 -7.31 -0.61 -18.50
N LYS A 350 -5.97 -0.39 -18.51
CA LYS A 350 -4.98 -1.49 -18.58
C LYS A 350 -4.30 -1.79 -17.25
N CYS A 351 -4.36 -0.89 -16.26
CA CYS A 351 -3.83 -1.17 -14.93
C CYS A 351 -4.85 -1.98 -14.11
N LEU A 352 -5.91 -1.36 -13.60
CA LEU A 352 -6.94 -2.06 -12.85
C LEU A 352 -7.70 -3.06 -13.74
N GLY A 353 -8.15 -2.64 -14.92
CA GLY A 353 -8.86 -3.51 -15.87
C GLY A 353 -8.01 -4.70 -16.34
N GLY A 354 -6.72 -4.51 -16.59
CA GLY A 354 -5.79 -5.59 -16.92
C GLY A 354 -5.63 -6.59 -15.77
N LEU A 355 -5.51 -6.10 -14.53
CA LEU A 355 -5.44 -6.96 -13.35
C LEU A 355 -6.72 -7.79 -13.16
N MET A 356 -7.88 -7.15 -13.30
CA MET A 356 -9.19 -7.80 -13.19
C MET A 356 -9.42 -8.84 -14.30
N ALA A 357 -8.85 -8.61 -15.48
CA ALA A 357 -8.88 -9.53 -16.62
C ALA A 357 -7.77 -10.62 -16.57
N HIS A 358 -7.01 -10.73 -15.48
CA HIS A 358 -5.85 -11.62 -15.34
C HIS A 358 -4.75 -11.44 -16.41
N GLN A 359 -4.65 -10.24 -16.99
CA GLN A 359 -3.63 -9.86 -17.98
C GLN A 359 -2.46 -9.08 -17.36
N GLY A 360 -2.47 -8.92 -16.03
CA GLY A 360 -1.51 -8.13 -15.29
C GLY A 360 -1.70 -6.61 -15.43
N THR A 361 -1.05 -5.90 -14.53
CA THR A 361 -1.09 -4.43 -14.47
C THR A 361 -0.18 -3.82 -15.52
N ARG A 362 -0.77 -3.15 -16.51
CA ARG A 362 -0.09 -2.47 -17.61
C ARG A 362 -0.59 -1.02 -17.74
N CYS A 363 0.03 -0.21 -18.59
CA CYS A 363 -0.45 1.14 -18.87
C CYS A 363 -0.87 1.28 -20.33
N VAL A 364 -1.77 2.21 -20.62
CA VAL A 364 -2.13 2.57 -22.00
C VAL A 364 -0.95 3.19 -22.76
N TYR A 365 0.01 3.77 -22.06
CA TYR A 365 1.24 4.33 -22.62
C TYR A 365 2.34 3.30 -22.90
N ASP A 366 2.21 2.02 -22.52
CA ASP A 366 3.27 1.02 -22.72
C ASP A 366 3.70 0.93 -24.19
N ALA A 367 2.72 0.84 -25.13
CA ALA A 367 3.02 0.76 -26.56
C ALA A 367 3.66 2.06 -27.14
N LEU A 368 3.30 3.23 -26.59
CA LEU A 368 3.90 4.50 -26.98
C LEU A 368 5.37 4.55 -26.56
N ARG A 369 5.67 4.22 -25.31
CA ARG A 369 7.03 4.18 -24.78
C ARG A 369 7.93 3.18 -25.50
N GLU A 370 7.39 2.01 -25.87
CA GLU A 370 8.13 1.01 -26.66
C GLU A 370 8.51 1.57 -28.05
N LYS A 371 7.62 2.37 -28.65
CA LYS A 371 7.90 3.04 -29.93
C LYS A 371 8.94 4.15 -29.78
N GLU A 372 8.83 4.96 -28.73
CA GLU A 372 9.79 6.03 -28.41
C GLU A 372 11.19 5.45 -28.17
N ALA A 373 11.30 4.37 -27.38
CA ALA A 373 12.57 3.70 -27.09
C ALA A 373 13.23 3.05 -28.33
N LYS A 374 12.46 2.72 -29.38
CA LYS A 374 13.02 2.21 -30.66
C LYS A 374 13.51 3.33 -31.58
N ASN A 375 13.09 4.56 -31.34
CA ASN A 375 13.41 5.71 -32.16
C ASN A 375 14.51 6.60 -31.54
N ALA A 376 14.88 6.34 -30.28
CA ALA A 376 15.98 7.00 -29.57
C ALA A 376 17.29 6.18 -29.69
#